data_bc930ec34e2ab553a588b80f99845505
#
_entry.id   bc930ec34e2ab553a588b80f99845505
#
_cell.length_a   1.000
_cell.length_b   1.000
_cell.length_c   1.000
_cell.angle_alpha   90.00
_cell.angle_beta   90.00
_cell.angle_gamma   90.00
#
_symmetry.space_group_name_H-M   'P 1'
#
loop_
_entity.id
_entity.type
_entity.pdbx_description
1 polymer ?
#
loop_
_entity_poly.entity_id
_entity_poly.type
_entity_poly.pdbx_seq_one_letter_code
_entity_poly.pdbx_strand_id
1 'polypeptide(L)'
;MTKNKTQDILEEIYHKLFSRFGKQHWWPAQTQFEVIVGAILTQNTNWGNVEKAITNLKKRNLLKPRKIKEISTKRLAKLIRPSGYYNIKAKRIKNFIDFLFKEYHGSLKNMFEDDYLKLRAKLLTVKGIGLETADSILLYAGEKPIFVVDAYTKRALLRHNLIEKSASYSQIQNLFMDNLSCEVKLFNEYHALFVKLAKTLCKKVPQCHICPLKEINREIKHSCDSCGKNLEKPVERYVLKIELYASPDVEITKDDFKKDTAKQIKDLIEQMKDMDPKQLEEDVHVFYKLTLCRRCRDTFLQRIKNKEFV
;
A
#
# COMPACT_ATOMS: atom_id res chain seq x y z
N MET A 1 -25.54 -20.90 17.01
CA MET A 1 -24.19 -20.35 16.78
C MET A 1 -24.31 -18.83 16.82
N THR A 2 -23.79 -18.18 17.84
CA THR A 2 -23.75 -16.73 17.94
C THR A 2 -22.76 -16.22 16.89
N LYS A 3 -23.24 -15.51 15.86
CA LYS A 3 -22.37 -14.84 14.89
C LYS A 3 -21.39 -13.93 15.63
N ASN A 4 -20.14 -13.99 15.23
CA ASN A 4 -19.12 -13.10 15.79
C ASN A 4 -19.36 -11.68 15.23
N LYS A 5 -19.48 -10.68 16.10
CA LYS A 5 -19.68 -9.26 15.70
C LYS A 5 -18.70 -8.79 14.63
N THR A 6 -17.48 -9.31 14.63
CA THR A 6 -16.46 -9.00 13.62
C THR A 6 -16.82 -9.56 12.25
N GLN A 7 -17.31 -10.80 12.21
CA GLN A 7 -17.78 -11.43 10.97
C GLN A 7 -18.92 -10.63 10.36
N ASP A 8 -19.93 -10.26 11.15
CA ASP A 8 -21.09 -9.48 10.67
C ASP A 8 -20.67 -8.15 10.05
N ILE A 9 -19.71 -7.45 10.66
CA ILE A 9 -19.17 -6.18 10.13
C ILE A 9 -18.42 -6.40 8.81
N LEU A 10 -17.60 -7.43 8.71
CA LEU A 10 -16.87 -7.71 7.48
C LEU A 10 -17.81 -8.13 6.35
N GLU A 11 -18.81 -8.96 6.61
CA GLU A 11 -19.85 -9.33 5.65
C GLU A 11 -20.64 -8.10 5.20
N GLU A 12 -21.03 -7.22 6.12
CA GLU A 12 -21.73 -5.97 5.81
C GLU A 12 -20.89 -5.06 4.92
N ILE A 13 -19.61 -4.91 5.20
CA ILE A 13 -18.68 -4.14 4.35
C ILE A 13 -18.64 -4.72 2.93
N TYR A 14 -18.48 -6.04 2.81
CA TYR A 14 -18.48 -6.72 1.52
C TYR A 14 -19.75 -6.43 0.73
N HIS A 15 -20.91 -6.65 1.35
CA HIS A 15 -22.20 -6.46 0.68
C HIS A 15 -22.45 -5.00 0.28
N LYS A 16 -22.11 -4.03 1.13
CA LYS A 16 -22.23 -2.59 0.81
C LYS A 16 -21.31 -2.19 -0.37
N LEU A 17 -20.09 -2.70 -0.39
CA LEU A 17 -19.15 -2.44 -1.47
C LEU A 17 -19.60 -3.11 -2.77
N PHE A 18 -20.02 -4.36 -2.69
CA PHE A 18 -20.49 -5.12 -3.86
C PHE A 18 -21.77 -4.52 -4.45
N SER A 19 -22.73 -4.13 -3.62
CA SER A 19 -23.94 -3.44 -4.06
C SER A 19 -23.63 -2.11 -4.76
N ARG A 20 -22.62 -1.37 -4.30
CA ARG A 20 -22.26 -0.05 -4.85
C ARG A 20 -21.45 -0.14 -6.13
N PHE A 21 -20.54 -1.12 -6.24
CA PHE A 21 -19.54 -1.17 -7.31
C PHE A 21 -19.71 -2.35 -8.26
N GLY A 22 -20.51 -3.34 -7.88
CA GLY A 22 -20.68 -4.58 -8.65
C GLY A 22 -19.41 -5.43 -8.69
N LYS A 23 -19.44 -6.45 -9.53
CA LYS A 23 -18.32 -7.37 -9.74
C LYS A 23 -17.15 -6.66 -10.41
N GLN A 24 -15.94 -6.84 -9.88
CA GLN A 24 -14.77 -6.09 -10.32
C GLN A 24 -13.95 -6.78 -11.42
N HIS A 25 -14.18 -8.07 -11.67
CA HIS A 25 -13.43 -8.86 -12.67
C HIS A 25 -11.91 -8.74 -12.51
N TRP A 26 -11.46 -8.83 -11.26
CA TRP A 26 -10.07 -8.72 -10.90
C TRP A 26 -9.43 -10.12 -10.87
N TRP A 27 -8.25 -10.33 -11.32
CA TRP A 27 -7.17 -9.52 -11.89
C TRP A 27 -7.28 -9.49 -13.42
N PRO A 28 -7.09 -8.35 -14.11
CA PRO A 28 -7.22 -8.26 -15.56
C PRO A 28 -5.95 -8.77 -16.27
N ALA A 29 -5.73 -10.07 -16.25
CA ALA A 29 -4.64 -10.76 -16.91
C ALA A 29 -5.13 -12.02 -17.62
N GLN A 30 -4.41 -12.46 -18.66
CA GLN A 30 -4.78 -13.63 -19.47
C GLN A 30 -4.09 -14.92 -19.00
N THR A 31 -2.98 -14.82 -18.28
CA THR A 31 -2.20 -15.97 -17.81
C THR A 31 -1.70 -15.78 -16.40
N GLN A 32 -1.47 -16.90 -15.69
CA GLN A 32 -0.85 -16.88 -14.35
C GLN A 32 0.48 -16.13 -14.34
N PHE A 33 1.30 -16.28 -15.37
CA PHE A 33 2.59 -15.58 -15.45
C PHE A 33 2.42 -14.06 -15.64
N GLU A 34 1.40 -13.65 -16.37
CA GLU A 34 1.06 -12.22 -16.50
C GLU A 34 0.65 -11.63 -15.15
N VAL A 35 -0.16 -12.36 -14.35
CA VAL A 35 -0.51 -11.96 -12.99
C VAL A 35 0.75 -11.76 -12.13
N ILE A 36 1.66 -12.74 -12.14
CA ILE A 36 2.90 -12.69 -11.35
C ILE A 36 3.76 -11.47 -11.72
N VAL A 37 3.97 -11.28 -13.03
CA VAL A 37 4.73 -10.10 -13.52
C VAL A 37 4.00 -8.81 -13.15
N GLY A 38 2.68 -8.77 -13.29
CA GLY A 38 1.84 -7.64 -12.89
C GLY A 38 1.98 -7.32 -11.40
N ALA A 39 1.93 -8.31 -10.53
CA ALA A 39 2.08 -8.13 -9.07
C ALA A 39 3.45 -7.52 -8.71
N ILE A 40 4.53 -7.97 -9.36
CA ILE A 40 5.87 -7.38 -9.16
C ILE A 40 5.93 -5.95 -9.72
N LEU A 41 5.30 -5.71 -10.86
CA LEU A 41 5.31 -4.39 -11.49
C LEU A 41 4.41 -3.37 -10.76
N THR A 42 3.41 -3.80 -9.99
CA THR A 42 2.47 -2.90 -9.28
C THR A 42 3.12 -2.25 -8.05
N GLN A 43 4.25 -2.77 -7.58
CA GLN A 43 4.96 -2.20 -6.44
C GLN A 43 5.26 -0.70 -6.66
N ASN A 44 4.72 0.16 -5.77
CA ASN A 44 4.89 1.62 -5.81
C ASN A 44 4.56 2.28 -7.16
N THR A 45 3.52 1.82 -7.88
CA THR A 45 3.05 2.47 -9.10
C THR A 45 1.55 2.28 -9.32
N ASN A 46 0.97 3.08 -10.20
CA ASN A 46 -0.43 2.92 -10.58
C ASN A 46 -0.61 1.86 -11.69
N TRP A 47 -1.81 1.28 -11.75
CA TRP A 47 -2.13 0.22 -12.69
C TRP A 47 -1.95 0.61 -14.17
N GLY A 48 -2.30 1.83 -14.58
CA GLY A 48 -2.13 2.25 -15.98
C GLY A 48 -0.66 2.21 -16.44
N ASN A 49 0.29 2.41 -15.54
CA ASN A 49 1.71 2.25 -15.85
C ASN A 49 2.12 0.78 -15.98
N VAL A 50 1.51 -0.09 -15.17
CA VAL A 50 1.70 -1.55 -15.25
C VAL A 50 1.18 -2.08 -16.57
N GLU A 51 -0.03 -1.67 -16.99
CA GLU A 51 -0.62 -2.05 -18.28
C GLU A 51 0.27 -1.69 -19.46
N LYS A 52 0.85 -0.48 -19.48
CA LYS A 52 1.81 -0.08 -20.51
C LYS A 52 3.02 -0.99 -20.56
N ALA A 53 3.57 -1.35 -19.38
CA ALA A 53 4.71 -2.26 -19.30
C ALA A 53 4.36 -3.68 -19.74
N ILE A 54 3.23 -4.22 -19.32
CA ILE A 54 2.70 -5.52 -19.76
C ILE A 54 2.47 -5.55 -21.27
N THR A 55 1.87 -4.49 -21.82
CA THR A 55 1.66 -4.34 -23.27
C THR A 55 2.97 -4.40 -24.04
N ASN A 56 4.03 -3.74 -23.55
CA ASN A 56 5.35 -3.80 -24.17
C ASN A 56 5.95 -5.22 -24.18
N LEU A 57 5.71 -5.98 -23.10
CA LEU A 57 6.15 -7.38 -23.02
C LEU A 57 5.31 -8.29 -23.93
N LYS A 58 3.98 -8.08 -23.98
CA LYS A 58 3.07 -8.82 -24.90
C LYS A 58 3.45 -8.63 -26.36
N LYS A 59 3.63 -7.38 -26.79
CA LYS A 59 4.03 -7.06 -28.19
C LYS A 59 5.31 -7.76 -28.63
N ARG A 60 6.16 -8.18 -27.70
CA ARG A 60 7.40 -8.91 -27.98
C ARG A 60 7.34 -10.40 -27.62
N ASN A 61 6.15 -10.91 -27.29
CA ASN A 61 5.92 -12.30 -26.89
C ASN A 61 6.84 -12.76 -25.74
N LEU A 62 7.06 -11.87 -24.75
CA LEU A 62 8.00 -12.09 -23.64
C LEU A 62 7.31 -12.55 -22.34
N LEU A 63 5.98 -12.54 -22.25
CA LEU A 63 5.26 -13.02 -21.06
C LEU A 63 5.25 -14.55 -20.95
N LYS A 64 6.44 -15.14 -20.96
CA LYS A 64 6.69 -16.57 -20.77
C LYS A 64 7.95 -16.74 -19.92
N PRO A 65 7.95 -17.64 -18.90
CA PRO A 65 9.08 -17.79 -18.00
C PRO A 65 10.44 -17.98 -18.72
N ARG A 66 10.52 -18.87 -19.70
CA ARG A 66 11.74 -19.11 -20.49
C ARG A 66 12.22 -17.85 -21.22
N LYS A 67 11.31 -17.10 -21.84
CA LYS A 67 11.67 -15.88 -22.57
C LYS A 67 12.19 -14.77 -21.65
N ILE A 68 11.60 -14.66 -20.45
CA ILE A 68 12.13 -13.74 -19.43
C ILE A 68 13.49 -14.23 -18.88
N LYS A 69 13.73 -15.54 -18.79
CA LYS A 69 15.04 -16.09 -18.40
C LYS A 69 16.13 -15.71 -19.40
N GLU A 70 15.83 -15.83 -20.69
CA GLU A 70 16.79 -15.62 -21.81
C GLU A 70 17.14 -14.12 -22.02
N ILE A 71 16.18 -13.21 -21.84
CA ILE A 71 16.40 -11.77 -22.07
C ILE A 71 17.35 -11.18 -21.02
N SER A 72 18.25 -10.28 -21.42
CA SER A 72 19.11 -9.57 -20.47
C SER A 72 18.31 -8.64 -19.56
N THR A 73 18.73 -8.49 -18.30
CA THR A 73 18.08 -7.59 -17.32
C THR A 73 17.98 -6.16 -17.85
N LYS A 74 19.01 -5.67 -18.53
CA LYS A 74 19.04 -4.32 -19.15
C LYS A 74 17.96 -4.14 -20.22
N ARG A 75 17.73 -5.16 -21.06
CA ARG A 75 16.69 -5.13 -22.09
C ARG A 75 15.30 -5.25 -21.48
N LEU A 76 15.11 -6.12 -20.48
CA LEU A 76 13.88 -6.23 -19.72
C LEU A 76 13.53 -4.89 -19.06
N ALA A 77 14.48 -4.24 -18.38
CA ALA A 77 14.30 -2.94 -17.73
C ALA A 77 13.80 -1.86 -18.71
N LYS A 78 14.36 -1.81 -19.93
CA LYS A 78 13.89 -0.87 -20.95
C LYS A 78 12.42 -1.09 -21.32
N LEU A 79 11.97 -2.33 -21.43
CA LEU A 79 10.60 -2.66 -21.81
C LEU A 79 9.57 -2.32 -20.71
N ILE A 80 9.95 -2.51 -19.45
CA ILE A 80 9.08 -2.22 -18.30
C ILE A 80 9.25 -0.80 -17.76
N ARG A 81 9.95 0.08 -18.46
CA ARG A 81 10.20 1.48 -18.04
C ARG A 81 8.95 2.24 -17.60
N PRO A 82 7.77 2.06 -18.24
CA PRO A 82 6.56 2.74 -17.80
C PRO A 82 6.16 2.46 -16.34
N SER A 83 6.52 1.28 -15.79
CA SER A 83 6.16 0.91 -14.42
C SER A 83 6.92 1.67 -13.33
N GLY A 84 7.89 2.52 -13.66
CA GLY A 84 8.78 3.17 -12.69
C GLY A 84 9.72 2.17 -11.99
N TYR A 85 10.77 2.65 -11.35
CA TYR A 85 11.78 1.81 -10.66
C TYR A 85 12.20 0.57 -11.48
N TYR A 86 12.21 0.70 -12.80
CA TYR A 86 12.28 -0.38 -13.77
C TYR A 86 13.54 -1.23 -13.66
N ASN A 87 14.67 -0.65 -13.25
CA ASN A 87 15.92 -1.40 -13.05
C ASN A 87 15.79 -2.38 -11.87
N ILE A 88 15.20 -1.93 -10.76
CA ILE A 88 14.96 -2.76 -9.58
C ILE A 88 13.88 -3.80 -9.89
N LYS A 89 12.80 -3.41 -10.56
CA LYS A 89 11.70 -4.33 -10.92
C LYS A 89 12.17 -5.40 -11.92
N ALA A 90 13.03 -5.06 -12.87
CA ALA A 90 13.63 -6.04 -13.76
C ALA A 90 14.46 -7.08 -12.99
N LYS A 91 15.24 -6.65 -11.99
CA LYS A 91 15.97 -7.56 -11.08
C LYS A 91 15.01 -8.44 -10.28
N ARG A 92 13.92 -7.88 -9.74
CA ARG A 92 12.90 -8.64 -8.99
C ARG A 92 12.22 -9.70 -9.84
N ILE A 93 11.86 -9.38 -11.09
CA ILE A 93 11.32 -10.36 -12.03
C ILE A 93 12.36 -11.45 -12.32
N LYS A 94 13.64 -11.11 -12.51
CA LYS A 94 14.72 -12.10 -12.70
C LYS A 94 14.88 -13.00 -11.48
N ASN A 95 14.88 -12.43 -10.27
CA ASN A 95 14.96 -13.20 -9.03
C ASN A 95 13.81 -14.21 -8.92
N PHE A 96 12.59 -13.81 -9.29
CA PHE A 96 11.46 -14.74 -9.35
C PHE A 96 11.66 -15.83 -10.39
N ILE A 97 12.17 -15.49 -11.55
CA ILE A 97 12.47 -16.47 -12.62
C ILE A 97 13.52 -17.46 -12.16
N ASP A 98 14.61 -16.99 -11.55
CA ASP A 98 15.67 -17.86 -11.04
C ASP A 98 15.13 -18.82 -9.96
N PHE A 99 14.29 -18.32 -9.06
CA PHE A 99 13.56 -19.12 -8.08
C PHE A 99 12.68 -20.18 -8.78
N LEU A 100 11.86 -19.78 -9.76
CA LEU A 100 10.94 -20.68 -10.45
C LEU A 100 11.71 -21.82 -11.18
N PHE A 101 12.84 -21.48 -11.79
CA PHE A 101 13.64 -22.51 -12.49
C PHE A 101 14.43 -23.40 -11.54
N LYS A 102 14.92 -22.87 -10.43
CA LYS A 102 15.66 -23.62 -9.42
C LYS A 102 14.77 -24.60 -8.68
N GLU A 103 13.63 -24.16 -8.19
CA GLU A 103 12.77 -24.94 -7.30
C GLU A 103 11.73 -25.80 -8.08
N TYR A 104 11.32 -25.34 -9.29
CA TYR A 104 10.19 -25.93 -10.02
C TYR A 104 10.49 -26.14 -11.52
N HIS A 105 11.74 -26.13 -11.95
CA HIS A 105 12.18 -26.34 -13.34
C HIS A 105 11.47 -25.45 -14.37
N GLY A 106 11.04 -24.25 -13.95
CA GLY A 106 10.34 -23.29 -14.80
C GLY A 106 8.83 -23.56 -14.95
N SER A 107 8.28 -24.52 -14.23
CA SER A 107 6.87 -24.90 -14.29
C SER A 107 6.05 -24.17 -13.23
N LEU A 108 5.13 -23.31 -13.65
CA LEU A 108 4.14 -22.70 -12.76
C LEU A 108 3.15 -23.72 -12.23
N LYS A 109 2.82 -24.74 -13.02
CA LYS A 109 1.94 -25.83 -12.60
C LYS A 109 2.52 -26.51 -11.35
N ASN A 110 3.77 -26.98 -11.43
CA ASN A 110 4.43 -27.63 -10.30
C ASN A 110 4.55 -26.68 -9.09
N MET A 111 4.81 -25.39 -9.33
CA MET A 111 4.89 -24.40 -8.26
C MET A 111 3.55 -24.25 -7.51
N PHE A 112 2.43 -24.24 -8.21
CA PHE A 112 1.11 -24.09 -7.61
C PHE A 112 0.50 -25.39 -7.11
N GLU A 113 1.10 -26.56 -7.42
CA GLU A 113 0.77 -27.85 -6.82
C GLU A 113 1.38 -28.01 -5.41
N ASP A 114 2.39 -27.21 -5.05
CA ASP A 114 2.97 -27.18 -3.71
C ASP A 114 1.94 -26.68 -2.67
N ASP A 115 2.12 -27.10 -1.42
CA ASP A 115 1.32 -26.54 -0.31
C ASP A 115 1.47 -25.02 -0.28
N TYR A 116 0.35 -24.30 -0.23
CA TYR A 116 0.37 -22.85 -0.42
C TYR A 116 1.05 -22.09 0.74
N LEU A 117 1.06 -22.62 1.96
CA LEU A 117 1.77 -22.02 3.09
C LEU A 117 3.28 -22.22 2.94
N LYS A 118 3.71 -23.41 2.49
CA LYS A 118 5.10 -23.69 2.15
C LYS A 118 5.56 -22.84 0.97
N LEU A 119 4.74 -22.77 -0.08
CA LEU A 119 5.01 -21.91 -1.24
C LEU A 119 5.13 -20.45 -0.84
N ARG A 120 4.24 -19.96 0.06
CA ARG A 120 4.33 -18.61 0.61
C ARG A 120 5.67 -18.35 1.29
N ALA A 121 6.08 -19.27 2.16
CA ALA A 121 7.38 -19.17 2.84
C ALA A 121 8.54 -19.10 1.83
N LYS A 122 8.53 -19.96 0.80
CA LYS A 122 9.53 -19.97 -0.27
C LYS A 122 9.50 -18.65 -1.08
N LEU A 123 8.33 -18.14 -1.46
CA LEU A 123 8.20 -16.87 -2.18
C LEU A 123 8.79 -15.68 -1.40
N LEU A 124 8.63 -15.68 -0.08
CA LEU A 124 9.17 -14.64 0.79
C LEU A 124 10.71 -14.67 0.87
N THR A 125 11.37 -15.76 0.52
CA THR A 125 12.85 -15.80 0.40
C THR A 125 13.36 -15.14 -0.88
N VAL A 126 12.47 -14.89 -1.87
CA VAL A 126 12.86 -14.30 -3.14
C VAL A 126 13.09 -12.80 -2.97
N LYS A 127 14.31 -12.34 -3.21
CA LYS A 127 14.67 -10.92 -3.03
C LYS A 127 13.77 -10.01 -3.86
N GLY A 128 12.97 -9.19 -3.16
CA GLY A 128 12.05 -8.24 -3.75
C GLY A 128 10.60 -8.71 -3.85
N ILE A 129 10.27 -9.87 -3.28
CA ILE A 129 8.90 -10.33 -3.04
C ILE A 129 8.62 -10.20 -1.56
N GLY A 130 7.77 -9.25 -1.18
CA GLY A 130 7.25 -9.09 0.18
C GLY A 130 5.88 -9.75 0.34
N LEU A 131 5.29 -9.60 1.55
CA LEU A 131 4.02 -10.23 1.93
C LEU A 131 2.89 -9.94 0.91
N GLU A 132 2.65 -8.68 0.58
CA GLU A 132 1.62 -8.28 -0.38
C GLU A 132 1.81 -8.93 -1.76
N THR A 133 3.06 -8.96 -2.25
CA THR A 133 3.36 -9.54 -3.57
C THR A 133 3.25 -11.06 -3.56
N ALA A 134 3.72 -11.73 -2.50
CA ALA A 134 3.59 -13.18 -2.35
C ALA A 134 2.12 -13.60 -2.29
N ASP A 135 1.33 -12.94 -1.46
CA ASP A 135 -0.09 -13.22 -1.29
C ASP A 135 -0.90 -12.89 -2.56
N SER A 136 -0.52 -11.83 -3.30
CA SER A 136 -1.11 -11.54 -4.62
C SER A 136 -0.82 -12.63 -5.64
N ILE A 137 0.39 -13.18 -5.65
CA ILE A 137 0.75 -14.31 -6.52
C ILE A 137 -0.08 -15.55 -6.15
N LEU A 138 -0.21 -15.84 -4.85
CA LEU A 138 -0.98 -16.98 -4.36
C LEU A 138 -2.47 -16.85 -4.67
N LEU A 139 -3.09 -15.72 -4.37
CA LEU A 139 -4.52 -15.51 -4.57
C LEU A 139 -4.87 -15.47 -6.06
N TYR A 140 -4.19 -14.62 -6.84
CA TYR A 140 -4.62 -14.30 -8.20
C TYR A 140 -4.04 -15.21 -9.28
N ALA A 141 -2.82 -15.73 -9.10
CA ALA A 141 -2.20 -16.66 -10.05
C ALA A 141 -2.33 -18.11 -9.60
N GLY A 142 -2.25 -18.37 -8.29
CA GLY A 142 -2.28 -19.71 -7.72
C GLY A 142 -3.66 -20.19 -7.28
N GLU A 143 -4.67 -19.30 -7.31
CA GLU A 143 -6.03 -19.58 -6.85
C GLU A 143 -6.03 -20.21 -5.43
N LYS A 144 -5.21 -19.67 -4.54
CA LYS A 144 -5.11 -20.10 -3.15
C LYS A 144 -5.91 -19.14 -2.25
N PRO A 145 -6.66 -19.66 -1.26
CA PRO A 145 -7.53 -18.85 -0.42
C PRO A 145 -6.71 -18.08 0.65
N ILE A 146 -6.03 -17.04 0.23
CA ILE A 146 -5.27 -16.14 1.11
C ILE A 146 -5.71 -14.70 0.87
N PHE A 147 -5.96 -13.95 1.94
CA PHE A 147 -6.39 -12.55 1.80
C PHE A 147 -5.19 -11.62 1.57
N VAL A 148 -5.28 -10.76 0.58
CA VAL A 148 -4.25 -9.77 0.28
C VAL A 148 -4.52 -8.48 1.03
N VAL A 149 -3.51 -7.96 1.73
CA VAL A 149 -3.58 -6.67 2.42
C VAL A 149 -2.68 -5.67 1.70
N ASP A 150 -3.28 -4.66 1.11
CA ASP A 150 -2.57 -3.54 0.50
C ASP A 150 -2.74 -2.25 1.31
N ALA A 151 -2.07 -1.19 0.90
CA ALA A 151 -2.20 0.12 1.53
C ALA A 151 -3.63 0.69 1.45
N TYR A 152 -4.43 0.29 0.48
CA TYR A 152 -5.82 0.70 0.32
C TYR A 152 -6.73 0.04 1.34
N THR A 153 -6.59 -1.28 1.51
CA THR A 153 -7.26 -2.07 2.54
C THR A 153 -6.94 -1.52 3.93
N LYS A 154 -5.65 -1.38 4.27
CA LYS A 154 -5.22 -0.82 5.57
C LYS A 154 -5.83 0.56 5.81
N ARG A 155 -5.79 1.46 4.81
CA ARG A 155 -6.36 2.81 4.93
C ARG A 155 -7.87 2.81 5.18
N ALA A 156 -8.61 1.96 4.47
CA ALA A 156 -10.05 1.86 4.66
C ALA A 156 -10.39 1.36 6.07
N LEU A 157 -9.76 0.28 6.51
CA LEU A 157 -9.97 -0.28 7.84
C LEU A 157 -9.61 0.68 8.98
N LEU A 158 -8.49 1.41 8.84
CA LEU A 158 -8.08 2.44 9.81
C LEU A 158 -9.11 3.57 9.92
N ARG A 159 -9.67 4.02 8.79
CA ARG A 159 -10.66 5.10 8.78
C ARG A 159 -12.01 4.70 9.39
N HIS A 160 -12.26 3.41 9.45
CA HIS A 160 -13.44 2.84 10.07
C HIS A 160 -13.16 2.26 11.47
N ASN A 161 -11.96 2.52 12.07
CA ASN A 161 -11.53 2.04 13.38
C ASN A 161 -11.66 0.51 13.57
N LEU A 162 -11.50 -0.25 12.49
CA LEU A 162 -11.54 -1.70 12.51
C LEU A 162 -10.17 -2.32 12.85
N ILE A 163 -9.12 -1.52 12.78
CA ILE A 163 -7.75 -1.91 13.13
C ILE A 163 -7.03 -0.76 13.82
N GLU A 164 -6.01 -1.08 14.60
CA GLU A 164 -5.08 -0.11 15.17
C GLU A 164 -4.09 0.40 14.12
N LYS A 165 -3.57 1.62 14.33
CA LYS A 165 -2.55 2.20 13.43
C LYS A 165 -1.29 1.34 13.35
N SER A 166 -0.92 0.72 14.46
CA SER A 166 0.21 -0.20 14.62
C SER A 166 -0.02 -1.59 14.02
N ALA A 167 -1.24 -1.90 13.56
CA ALA A 167 -1.57 -3.24 13.07
C ALA A 167 -0.63 -3.67 11.95
N SER A 168 0.01 -4.83 12.16
CA SER A 168 0.88 -5.47 11.19
C SER A 168 0.09 -6.05 10.01
N TYR A 169 0.80 -6.38 8.93
CA TYR A 169 0.20 -7.06 7.78
C TYR A 169 -0.55 -8.33 8.20
N SER A 170 0.08 -9.18 9.00
CA SER A 170 -0.50 -10.46 9.44
C SER A 170 -1.73 -10.27 10.31
N GLN A 171 -1.73 -9.29 11.22
CA GLN A 171 -2.92 -9.00 12.02
C GLN A 171 -4.10 -8.57 11.17
N ILE A 172 -3.87 -7.76 10.14
CA ILE A 172 -4.92 -7.35 9.21
C ILE A 172 -5.37 -8.53 8.35
N GLN A 173 -4.47 -9.35 7.87
CA GLN A 173 -4.78 -10.55 7.10
C GLN A 173 -5.65 -11.52 7.91
N ASN A 174 -5.26 -11.79 9.16
CA ASN A 174 -5.99 -12.68 10.06
C ASN A 174 -7.39 -12.15 10.38
N LEU A 175 -7.58 -10.83 10.43
CA LEU A 175 -8.92 -10.24 10.60
C LEU A 175 -9.91 -10.79 9.55
N PHE A 176 -9.48 -10.99 8.32
CA PHE A 176 -10.32 -11.56 7.25
C PHE A 176 -10.30 -13.08 7.26
N MET A 177 -9.13 -13.68 7.40
CA MET A 177 -8.96 -15.14 7.32
C MET A 177 -9.66 -15.89 8.45
N ASP A 178 -9.70 -15.30 9.66
CA ASP A 178 -10.29 -15.93 10.84
C ASP A 178 -11.81 -15.71 10.95
N ASN A 179 -12.36 -14.73 10.22
CA ASN A 179 -13.75 -14.32 10.36
C ASN A 179 -14.61 -14.48 9.10
N LEU A 180 -14.02 -14.86 7.97
CA LEU A 180 -14.75 -15.09 6.72
C LEU A 180 -14.49 -16.50 6.19
N SER A 181 -15.38 -17.00 5.32
CA SER A 181 -15.12 -18.24 4.61
C SER A 181 -13.85 -18.11 3.75
N CYS A 182 -12.96 -19.10 3.92
CA CYS A 182 -11.68 -19.17 3.21
C CYS A 182 -11.89 -19.55 1.72
N GLU A 183 -12.48 -18.64 0.95
CA GLU A 183 -12.82 -18.84 -0.45
C GLU A 183 -12.05 -17.89 -1.37
N VAL A 184 -11.40 -18.46 -2.38
CA VAL A 184 -10.63 -17.70 -3.39
C VAL A 184 -11.48 -16.60 -4.03
N LYS A 185 -12.71 -16.93 -4.43
CA LYS A 185 -13.61 -15.97 -5.11
C LYS A 185 -13.99 -14.81 -4.20
N LEU A 186 -14.28 -15.09 -2.93
CA LEU A 186 -14.60 -14.07 -1.93
C LEU A 186 -13.43 -13.13 -1.71
N PHE A 187 -12.24 -13.68 -1.44
CA PHE A 187 -11.05 -12.88 -1.16
C PHE A 187 -10.59 -12.04 -2.37
N ASN A 188 -10.66 -12.63 -3.57
CA ASN A 188 -10.36 -11.92 -4.80
C ASN A 188 -11.29 -10.70 -4.99
N GLU A 189 -12.61 -10.92 -4.94
CA GLU A 189 -13.59 -9.85 -5.14
C GLU A 189 -13.51 -8.81 -4.01
N TYR A 190 -13.36 -9.23 -2.75
CA TYR A 190 -13.32 -8.33 -1.63
C TYR A 190 -12.12 -7.38 -1.68
N HIS A 191 -10.92 -7.90 -1.97
CA HIS A 191 -9.75 -7.06 -2.17
C HIS A 191 -9.94 -6.09 -3.35
N ALA A 192 -10.46 -6.56 -4.46
CA ALA A 192 -10.73 -5.71 -5.63
C ALA A 192 -11.72 -4.57 -5.31
N LEU A 193 -12.72 -4.84 -4.47
CA LEU A 193 -13.68 -3.83 -3.99
C LEU A 193 -13.00 -2.78 -3.11
N PHE A 194 -12.06 -3.15 -2.24
CA PHE A 194 -11.26 -2.16 -1.50
C PHE A 194 -10.39 -1.30 -2.43
N VAL A 195 -9.77 -1.90 -3.42
CA VAL A 195 -9.02 -1.15 -4.44
C VAL A 195 -9.93 -0.16 -5.17
N LYS A 196 -11.14 -0.59 -5.56
CA LYS A 196 -12.14 0.27 -6.21
C LYS A 196 -12.57 1.42 -5.30
N LEU A 197 -12.94 1.11 -4.06
CA LEU A 197 -13.29 2.11 -3.05
C LEU A 197 -12.19 3.16 -2.89
N ALA A 198 -10.95 2.72 -2.76
CA ALA A 198 -9.82 3.61 -2.52
C ALA A 198 -9.48 4.50 -3.71
N LYS A 199 -9.65 3.99 -4.92
CA LYS A 199 -9.42 4.75 -6.16
C LYS A 199 -10.54 5.76 -6.44
N THR A 200 -11.77 5.48 -6.00
CA THR A 200 -12.93 6.33 -6.32
C THR A 200 -13.30 7.28 -5.18
N LEU A 201 -13.48 6.78 -3.97
CA LEU A 201 -14.06 7.52 -2.84
C LEU A 201 -13.08 7.70 -1.66
N CYS A 202 -12.41 6.64 -1.23
CA CYS A 202 -11.54 6.65 -0.06
C CYS A 202 -10.10 7.10 -0.43
N LYS A 203 -9.95 8.26 -1.08
CA LYS A 203 -8.68 8.88 -1.49
C LYS A 203 -7.93 9.50 -0.31
N LYS A 204 -6.83 10.26 -0.57
CA LYS A 204 -6.17 11.08 0.46
C LYS A 204 -7.18 12.01 1.14
N VAL A 205 -7.98 12.74 0.36
CA VAL A 205 -9.17 13.47 0.82
C VAL A 205 -10.38 12.57 0.53
N PRO A 206 -11.00 11.96 1.56
CA PRO A 206 -12.08 11.02 1.35
C PRO A 206 -13.42 11.70 1.09
N GLN A 207 -14.27 11.07 0.28
CA GLN A 207 -15.63 11.50 -0.01
C GLN A 207 -16.63 10.71 0.86
N CYS A 208 -16.54 10.87 2.19
CA CYS A 208 -17.31 10.07 3.15
C CYS A 208 -18.82 10.27 3.06
N HIS A 209 -19.31 11.43 2.60
CA HIS A 209 -20.74 11.74 2.46
C HIS A 209 -21.47 10.84 1.44
N ILE A 210 -20.76 10.35 0.43
CA ILE A 210 -21.29 9.42 -0.60
C ILE A 210 -20.72 8.01 -0.49
N CYS A 211 -19.91 7.74 0.55
CA CYS A 211 -19.27 6.44 0.74
C CYS A 211 -20.30 5.40 1.21
N PRO A 212 -20.35 4.20 0.60
CA PRO A 212 -21.26 3.14 1.03
C PRO A 212 -20.98 2.67 2.47
N LEU A 213 -19.75 2.88 2.94
CA LEU A 213 -19.34 2.50 4.29
C LEU A 213 -19.51 3.61 5.34
N LYS A 214 -20.13 4.74 5.00
CA LYS A 214 -20.30 5.90 5.91
C LYS A 214 -20.94 5.56 7.26
N GLU A 215 -21.71 4.49 7.31
CA GLU A 215 -22.43 4.03 8.49
C GLU A 215 -21.67 2.95 9.28
N ILE A 216 -20.66 2.33 8.67
CA ILE A 216 -19.86 1.30 9.31
C ILE A 216 -19.05 1.94 10.44
N ASN A 217 -19.19 1.37 11.63
CA ASN A 217 -18.48 1.74 12.85
C ASN A 217 -18.60 3.24 13.19
N ARG A 218 -19.83 3.74 13.30
CA ARG A 218 -20.15 5.10 13.74
C ARG A 218 -19.70 5.43 15.16
N GLU A 219 -19.28 4.46 15.94
CA GLU A 219 -18.59 4.69 17.21
C GLU A 219 -17.14 5.16 16.96
N ILE A 220 -16.97 6.16 16.13
CA ILE A 220 -15.76 6.97 16.20
C ILE A 220 -15.92 7.74 17.52
N LYS A 221 -15.37 7.21 18.59
CA LYS A 221 -15.13 7.99 19.80
C LYS A 221 -14.13 9.06 19.41
N HIS A 222 -14.63 10.17 18.89
CA HIS A 222 -13.81 11.34 18.72
C HIS A 222 -13.45 11.83 20.12
N SER A 223 -12.27 11.49 20.57
CA SER A 223 -11.71 12.05 21.80
C SER A 223 -10.86 13.27 21.44
N CYS A 224 -10.81 14.18 22.36
CA CYS A 224 -9.85 15.28 22.30
C CYS A 224 -8.44 14.71 22.49
N ASP A 225 -7.54 14.89 21.51
CA ASP A 225 -6.17 14.37 21.56
C ASP A 225 -5.34 14.98 22.72
N SER A 226 -5.79 16.12 23.28
CA SER A 226 -5.12 16.77 24.41
C SER A 226 -5.62 16.29 25.79
N CYS A 227 -6.94 16.08 25.99
CA CYS A 227 -7.49 15.79 27.32
C CYS A 227 -8.35 14.54 27.38
N GLY A 228 -8.49 13.78 26.29
CA GLY A 228 -9.26 12.55 26.22
C GLY A 228 -10.78 12.73 26.28
N LYS A 229 -11.32 13.96 26.37
CA LYS A 229 -12.76 14.20 26.41
C LYS A 229 -13.44 13.61 25.16
N ASN A 230 -14.51 12.85 25.35
CA ASN A 230 -15.35 12.36 24.27
C ASN A 230 -16.03 13.52 23.53
N LEU A 231 -15.94 13.53 22.17
CA LEU A 231 -16.44 14.58 21.28
C LEU A 231 -17.55 14.02 20.37
N GLU A 232 -18.67 13.64 20.95
CA GLU A 232 -19.78 13.00 20.19
C GLU A 232 -20.41 13.93 19.16
N LYS A 233 -20.50 15.23 19.45
CA LYS A 233 -21.12 16.21 18.56
C LYS A 233 -20.11 16.85 17.62
N PRO A 234 -20.36 16.89 16.28
CA PRO A 234 -19.45 17.53 15.32
C PRO A 234 -19.12 18.99 15.64
N VAL A 235 -20.07 19.72 16.23
CA VAL A 235 -19.93 21.14 16.58
C VAL A 235 -18.88 21.38 17.69
N GLU A 236 -18.50 20.34 18.43
CA GLU A 236 -17.52 20.43 19.52
C GLU A 236 -16.09 20.09 19.09
N ARG A 237 -15.86 19.85 17.79
CA ARG A 237 -14.58 19.38 17.26
C ARG A 237 -13.85 20.47 16.52
N TYR A 238 -12.62 20.69 16.94
CA TYR A 238 -11.69 21.60 16.27
C TYR A 238 -10.49 20.78 15.77
N VAL A 239 -10.13 20.97 14.52
CA VAL A 239 -8.95 20.31 13.93
C VAL A 239 -7.80 21.30 13.93
N LEU A 240 -6.76 20.98 14.68
CA LEU A 240 -5.48 21.67 14.64
C LEU A 240 -4.58 20.95 13.66
N LYS A 241 -4.01 21.69 12.72
CA LYS A 241 -2.96 21.21 11.83
C LYS A 241 -1.72 22.02 12.10
N ILE A 242 -0.62 21.34 12.35
CA ILE A 242 0.70 21.97 12.54
C ILE A 242 1.57 21.41 11.42
N GLU A 243 2.15 22.29 10.66
CA GLU A 243 3.10 21.98 9.61
C GLU A 243 4.40 22.70 9.92
N LEU A 244 5.47 21.93 10.10
CA LEU A 244 6.81 22.44 10.33
C LEU A 244 7.65 22.11 9.10
N TYR A 245 8.25 23.12 8.53
CA TYR A 245 9.15 22.98 7.39
C TYR A 245 10.55 23.39 7.82
N ALA A 246 11.56 22.64 7.37
CA ALA A 246 12.92 23.14 7.40
C ALA A 246 12.98 24.42 6.56
N SER A 247 13.36 25.55 7.17
CA SER A 247 13.62 26.79 6.43
C SER A 247 15.05 26.74 5.91
N PRO A 248 15.27 26.63 4.61
CA PRO A 248 16.61 26.80 4.07
C PRO A 248 16.91 28.30 4.06
N ASP A 249 17.49 28.82 5.11
CA ASP A 249 18.15 30.14 5.07
C ASP A 249 19.43 30.03 4.25
N VAL A 250 19.24 29.81 2.94
CA VAL A 250 20.37 29.77 2.00
C VAL A 250 20.47 31.15 1.35
N GLU A 251 21.31 32.00 1.88
CA GLU A 251 21.83 33.13 1.11
C GLU A 251 22.73 32.59 -0.01
N ILE A 252 22.21 32.57 -1.22
CA ILE A 252 22.99 32.15 -2.40
C ILE A 252 24.01 33.24 -2.67
N THR A 253 25.26 32.96 -2.43
CA THR A 253 26.39 33.85 -2.68
C THR A 253 26.99 33.62 -4.08
N LYS A 254 27.76 34.61 -4.56
CA LYS A 254 28.46 34.45 -5.87
C LYS A 254 29.46 33.26 -5.85
N ASP A 255 29.93 32.83 -4.69
CA ASP A 255 30.84 31.69 -4.58
C ASP A 255 30.13 30.35 -4.67
N ASP A 256 28.82 30.30 -4.44
CA ASP A 256 28.04 29.07 -4.61
C ASP A 256 27.91 28.66 -6.08
N PHE A 257 27.97 29.62 -7.02
CA PHE A 257 28.01 29.36 -8.45
C PHE A 257 29.34 28.75 -8.96
N LYS A 258 30.38 28.79 -8.12
CA LYS A 258 31.72 28.22 -8.46
C LYS A 258 31.88 26.81 -7.92
N LYS A 259 30.96 26.34 -7.09
CA LYS A 259 31.03 25.00 -6.48
C LYS A 259 30.56 23.92 -7.47
N ASP A 260 31.25 22.80 -7.48
CA ASP A 260 30.80 21.62 -8.24
C ASP A 260 29.56 21.01 -7.58
N THR A 261 28.40 21.49 -8.02
CA THR A 261 27.10 21.09 -7.51
C THR A 261 26.86 19.57 -7.71
N ALA A 262 27.42 18.98 -8.76
CA ALA A 262 27.28 17.56 -9.02
C ALA A 262 28.04 16.72 -8.00
N LYS A 263 29.21 17.18 -7.56
CA LYS A 263 29.99 16.55 -6.50
C LYS A 263 29.27 16.67 -5.15
N GLN A 264 28.79 17.87 -4.81
CA GLN A 264 28.05 18.10 -3.56
C GLN A 264 26.80 17.24 -3.44
N ILE A 265 26.01 17.12 -4.52
CA ILE A 265 24.83 16.24 -4.55
C ILE A 265 25.23 14.78 -4.36
N LYS A 266 26.36 14.35 -4.94
CA LYS A 266 26.84 12.98 -4.81
C LYS A 266 27.29 12.67 -3.39
N ASP A 267 28.02 13.60 -2.76
CA ASP A 267 28.49 13.48 -1.37
C ASP A 267 27.30 13.49 -0.40
N LEU A 268 26.27 14.32 -0.66
CA LEU A 268 25.03 14.35 0.13
C LEU A 268 24.26 13.03 0.02
N ILE A 269 24.11 12.51 -1.19
CA ILE A 269 23.45 11.21 -1.43
C ILE A 269 24.20 10.08 -0.71
N GLU A 270 25.54 10.14 -0.65
CA GLU A 270 26.37 9.17 0.06
C GLU A 270 26.13 9.24 1.58
N GLN A 271 26.08 10.44 2.16
CA GLN A 271 25.77 10.66 3.57
C GLN A 271 24.34 10.22 3.98
N MET A 272 23.37 10.37 3.05
CA MET A 272 21.98 9.97 3.29
C MET A 272 21.72 8.46 3.15
N LYS A 273 22.70 7.67 2.66
CA LYS A 273 22.52 6.22 2.43
C LYS A 273 22.29 5.43 3.73
N ASP A 274 22.89 5.86 4.80
CA ASP A 274 22.88 5.18 6.10
C ASP A 274 21.84 5.76 7.06
N MET A 275 21.11 6.83 6.66
CA MET A 275 20.07 7.44 7.47
C MET A 275 18.73 6.72 7.30
N ASP A 276 17.94 6.65 8.38
CA ASP A 276 16.56 6.15 8.32
C ASP A 276 15.72 7.05 7.42
N PRO A 277 15.07 6.51 6.37
CA PRO A 277 14.22 7.29 5.47
C PRO A 277 13.14 8.10 6.19
N LYS A 278 12.66 7.62 7.34
CA LYS A 278 11.65 8.31 8.15
C LYS A 278 12.22 9.53 8.84
N GLN A 279 13.45 9.46 9.31
CA GLN A 279 14.17 10.56 9.94
C GLN A 279 14.47 11.66 8.92
N LEU A 280 14.86 11.27 7.69
CA LEU A 280 15.07 12.21 6.58
C LEU A 280 13.80 12.97 6.19
N GLU A 281 12.63 12.30 6.21
CA GLU A 281 11.35 12.96 5.95
C GLU A 281 10.99 13.93 7.09
N GLU A 282 11.23 13.54 8.36
CA GLU A 282 10.94 14.36 9.53
C GLU A 282 11.86 15.59 9.64
N ASP A 283 13.10 15.51 9.16
CA ASP A 283 14.04 16.63 9.12
C ASP A 283 13.63 17.73 8.11
N VAL A 284 12.83 17.38 7.10
CA VAL A 284 12.40 18.32 6.05
C VAL A 284 10.99 18.86 6.31
N HIS A 285 10.07 17.99 6.72
CA HIS A 285 8.67 18.32 6.92
C HIS A 285 8.01 17.45 7.96
N VAL A 286 7.45 18.07 9.00
CA VAL A 286 6.65 17.39 10.02
C VAL A 286 5.21 17.89 9.97
N PHE A 287 4.26 16.96 9.93
CA PHE A 287 2.84 17.24 9.92
C PHE A 287 2.13 16.58 11.10
N TYR A 288 1.48 17.39 11.93
CA TYR A 288 0.60 16.93 12.99
C TYR A 288 -0.85 17.33 12.70
N LYS A 289 -1.77 16.42 12.96
CA LYS A 289 -3.21 16.68 12.92
C LYS A 289 -3.83 16.20 14.22
N LEU A 290 -4.35 17.15 15.01
CA LEU A 290 -4.98 16.90 16.28
C LEU A 290 -6.46 17.28 16.23
N THR A 291 -7.31 16.52 16.91
CA THR A 291 -8.70 16.86 17.14
C THR A 291 -8.83 17.36 18.58
N LEU A 292 -9.30 18.58 18.76
CA LEU A 292 -9.38 19.23 20.05
C LEU A 292 -10.83 19.54 20.43
N CYS A 293 -11.16 19.45 21.72
CA CYS A 293 -12.37 20.06 22.26
C CYS A 293 -12.22 21.59 22.33
N ARG A 294 -13.31 22.29 22.50
CA ARG A 294 -13.33 23.76 22.60
C ARG A 294 -12.33 24.29 23.64
N ARG A 295 -12.36 23.75 24.86
CA ARG A 295 -11.44 24.14 25.94
C ARG A 295 -9.96 23.97 25.54
N CYS A 296 -9.58 22.81 25.02
CA CYS A 296 -8.19 22.57 24.64
C CYS A 296 -7.76 23.42 23.43
N ARG A 297 -8.69 23.67 22.46
CA ARG A 297 -8.45 24.64 21.40
C ARG A 297 -8.13 26.02 21.95
N ASP A 298 -8.96 26.51 22.90
CA ASP A 298 -8.81 27.85 23.45
C ASP A 298 -7.49 27.97 24.25
N THR A 299 -7.17 26.95 25.05
CA THR A 299 -5.87 26.88 25.75
C THR A 299 -4.70 26.92 24.79
N PHE A 300 -4.76 26.16 23.69
CA PHE A 300 -3.71 26.13 22.68
C PHE A 300 -3.56 27.48 21.97
N LEU A 301 -4.66 28.13 21.59
CA LEU A 301 -4.64 29.46 20.99
C LEU A 301 -4.06 30.52 21.94
N GLN A 302 -4.31 30.38 23.25
CA GLN A 302 -3.76 31.30 24.24
C GLN A 302 -2.23 31.13 24.37
N ARG A 303 -1.74 29.90 24.38
CA ARG A 303 -0.28 29.61 24.36
C ARG A 303 0.40 30.18 23.12
N ILE A 304 -0.20 30.01 21.95
CA ILE A 304 0.31 30.62 20.72
C ILE A 304 0.40 32.14 20.86
N LYS A 305 -0.66 32.80 21.34
CA LYS A 305 -0.70 34.26 21.53
C LYS A 305 0.37 34.74 22.50
N ASN A 306 0.61 33.98 23.55
CA ASN A 306 1.63 34.31 24.57
C ASN A 306 3.05 33.88 24.16
N LYS A 307 3.22 33.28 22.96
CA LYS A 307 4.50 32.70 22.50
C LYS A 307 5.06 31.62 23.44
N GLU A 308 4.18 30.93 24.17
CA GLU A 308 4.52 29.85 25.09
C GLU A 308 4.49 28.52 24.29
N PHE A 309 5.57 28.21 23.58
CA PHE A 309 5.67 27.03 22.72
C PHE A 309 6.34 25.84 23.44
N VAL A 310 6.68 25.99 24.71
CA VAL A 310 7.34 24.93 25.51
C VAL A 310 6.48 24.54 26.71
#